data_b8bde826936f280cf7a5b517be49edcf
#
_entry.id   b8bde826936f280cf7a5b517be49edcf
#
_cell.length_a   1.000
_cell.length_b   1.000
_cell.length_c   1.000
_cell.angle_alpha   90.00
_cell.angle_beta   90.00
_cell.angle_gamma   90.00
#
_symmetry.space_group_name_H-M   'P 1'
#
loop_
_entity.id
_entity.type
_entity.pdbx_description
1 polymer ?
#
loop_
_entity_poly.entity_id
_entity_poly.type
_entity_poly.pdbx_seq_one_letter_code
_entity_poly.pdbx_strand_id
1 'polypeptide(L)'
;MPTVPPAPKAAGRPAVDVTALLERGRTLATPVLRAAVDGLAPPMDTVAAYHFGWIDAQGRPADGDGGKAVRPALAVLSAEVTGAPPETGVPGAVAVELVHNFSLLHDDLMDGDEQRRHRDTVWKVHGPAQAILVGDALFALANDVLLQLGTVEAGRATRRLTTATRALIDGQAQDISYEHRDRVSVEECLEMEGNKTGALLACASSIGAVLGGADDRTADTLEKYGHHLGLAFQAVDDLLGIWGDPEATGKQAWSDLRQRKKSLPVVAALAAGGPASERLGDILAADAKASDFENFSEAEFAARAALIDEAGGREWTAAEARRQHVTAIEALDAIDMPDAVRARFTALADFVVVRKR
;
A
#
# COMPACT_ATOMS: atom_id res chain seq x y z
N MET A 1 -18.10 -16.09 9.63
CA MET A 1 -17.33 -15.13 8.82
C MET A 1 -18.04 -14.94 7.49
N PRO A 2 -18.56 -13.77 7.12
CA PRO A 2 -19.04 -13.57 5.77
C PRO A 2 -17.81 -13.39 4.87
N THR A 3 -17.52 -14.42 4.06
CA THR A 3 -16.56 -14.34 2.96
C THR A 3 -17.19 -13.48 1.88
N VAL A 4 -16.45 -12.50 1.35
CA VAL A 4 -16.82 -11.84 0.10
C VAL A 4 -16.93 -12.94 -0.96
N PRO A 5 -18.12 -13.21 -1.54
CA PRO A 5 -18.21 -14.21 -2.58
C PRO A 5 -17.43 -13.74 -3.80
N PRO A 6 -16.63 -14.62 -4.45
CA PRO A 6 -15.95 -14.27 -5.69
C PRO A 6 -16.97 -13.89 -6.74
N ALA A 7 -16.63 -12.90 -7.57
CA ALA A 7 -17.41 -12.56 -8.75
C ALA A 7 -17.64 -13.82 -9.63
N PRO A 8 -18.77 -13.95 -10.34
CA PRO A 8 -19.06 -15.13 -11.14
C PRO A 8 -17.95 -15.34 -12.17
N LYS A 9 -17.31 -16.50 -12.12
CA LYS A 9 -16.26 -16.91 -13.07
C LYS A 9 -16.83 -16.89 -14.48
N ALA A 10 -16.30 -16.03 -15.33
CA ALA A 10 -16.51 -16.12 -16.77
C ALA A 10 -15.97 -17.47 -17.25
N ALA A 11 -16.84 -18.26 -17.91
CA ALA A 11 -16.52 -19.59 -18.37
C ALA A 11 -15.41 -19.53 -19.45
N GLY A 12 -14.32 -20.26 -19.26
CA GLY A 12 -13.45 -20.71 -20.37
C GLY A 12 -12.06 -20.09 -20.50
N ARG A 13 -11.62 -19.16 -19.66
CA ARG A 13 -10.21 -18.69 -19.68
C ARG A 13 -9.36 -19.47 -18.66
N PRO A 14 -8.11 -19.86 -19.02
CA PRO A 14 -7.20 -20.45 -18.02
C PRO A 14 -7.03 -19.47 -16.86
N ALA A 15 -7.12 -19.96 -15.63
CA ALA A 15 -6.94 -19.14 -14.44
C ALA A 15 -5.52 -18.54 -14.46
N VAL A 16 -5.42 -17.22 -14.33
CA VAL A 16 -4.12 -16.53 -14.22
C VAL A 16 -3.49 -16.90 -12.89
N ASP A 17 -2.26 -17.37 -12.92
CA ASP A 17 -1.47 -17.61 -11.70
C ASP A 17 -0.92 -16.27 -11.19
N VAL A 18 -1.58 -15.73 -10.18
CA VAL A 18 -1.19 -14.45 -9.55
C VAL A 18 0.14 -14.59 -8.82
N THR A 19 0.43 -15.74 -8.22
CA THR A 19 1.72 -15.97 -7.53
C THR A 19 2.87 -15.87 -8.53
N ALA A 20 2.71 -16.45 -9.71
CA ALA A 20 3.70 -16.34 -10.78
C ALA A 20 3.87 -14.89 -11.28
N LEU A 21 2.80 -14.08 -11.30
CA LEU A 21 2.89 -12.66 -11.67
C LEU A 21 3.67 -11.85 -10.62
N LEU A 22 3.40 -12.06 -9.35
CA LEU A 22 4.09 -11.40 -8.25
C LEU A 22 5.57 -11.79 -8.22
N GLU A 23 5.85 -13.09 -8.39
CA GLU A 23 7.22 -13.60 -8.42
C GLU A 23 8.00 -13.10 -9.65
N ARG A 24 7.35 -12.97 -10.82
CA ARG A 24 7.97 -12.37 -12.00
C ARG A 24 8.38 -10.92 -11.74
N GLY A 25 7.48 -10.12 -11.15
CA GLY A 25 7.80 -8.73 -10.78
C GLY A 25 9.00 -8.65 -9.85
N ARG A 26 9.02 -9.51 -8.82
CA ARG A 26 10.12 -9.62 -7.86
C ARG A 26 11.43 -10.01 -8.54
N THR A 27 11.42 -11.09 -9.31
CA THR A 27 12.62 -11.64 -9.97
C THR A 27 13.26 -10.65 -10.92
N LEU A 28 12.46 -9.88 -11.66
CA LEU A 28 12.97 -8.87 -12.60
C LEU A 28 13.49 -7.62 -11.86
N ALA A 29 12.80 -7.14 -10.83
CA ALA A 29 13.15 -5.89 -10.16
C ALA A 29 14.29 -6.05 -9.14
N THR A 30 14.34 -7.17 -8.37
CA THR A 30 15.27 -7.31 -7.25
C THR A 30 16.74 -7.15 -7.60
N PRO A 31 17.26 -7.72 -8.69
CA PRO A 31 18.69 -7.54 -9.04
C PRO A 31 19.06 -6.08 -9.30
N VAL A 32 18.17 -5.35 -9.99
CA VAL A 32 18.38 -3.92 -10.31
C VAL A 32 18.24 -3.06 -9.07
N LEU A 33 17.25 -3.36 -8.22
CA LEU A 33 17.05 -2.69 -6.92
C LEU A 33 18.28 -2.86 -6.01
N ARG A 34 18.83 -4.08 -5.91
CA ARG A 34 20.05 -4.34 -5.14
C ARG A 34 21.22 -3.54 -5.69
N ALA A 35 21.46 -3.59 -6.99
CA ALA A 35 22.55 -2.85 -7.60
C ALA A 35 22.44 -1.33 -7.37
N ALA A 36 21.23 -0.78 -7.40
CA ALA A 36 20.97 0.62 -7.11
C ALA A 36 21.29 0.98 -5.65
N VAL A 37 20.85 0.15 -4.70
CA VAL A 37 21.09 0.33 -3.24
C VAL A 37 22.57 0.15 -2.91
N ASP A 38 23.25 -0.85 -3.50
CA ASP A 38 24.69 -1.09 -3.33
C ASP A 38 25.54 0.10 -3.85
N GLY A 39 24.98 0.95 -4.70
CA GLY A 39 25.61 2.19 -5.18
C GLY A 39 25.54 3.36 -4.19
N LEU A 40 24.80 3.25 -3.10
CA LEU A 40 24.74 4.28 -2.05
C LEU A 40 26.06 4.32 -1.27
N ALA A 41 26.41 5.51 -0.77
CA ALA A 41 27.59 5.65 0.08
C ALA A 41 27.36 5.06 1.47
N PRO A 42 28.38 4.41 2.10
CA PRO A 42 28.27 3.97 3.50
C PRO A 42 27.99 5.14 4.45
N PRO A 43 27.17 4.95 5.51
CA PRO A 43 26.53 3.69 5.91
C PRO A 43 25.16 3.43 5.27
N MET A 44 24.69 4.26 4.35
CA MET A 44 23.33 4.20 3.79
C MET A 44 23.06 2.92 3.01
N ASP A 45 24.05 2.40 2.27
CA ASP A 45 23.99 1.11 1.60
C ASP A 45 23.66 -0.04 2.56
N THR A 46 24.39 -0.12 3.65
CA THR A 46 24.25 -1.16 4.68
C THR A 46 22.93 -1.02 5.44
N VAL A 47 22.54 0.20 5.83
CA VAL A 47 21.27 0.43 6.55
C VAL A 47 20.07 0.17 5.64
N ALA A 48 20.14 0.53 4.35
CA ALA A 48 19.12 0.19 3.38
C ALA A 48 19.03 -1.33 3.15
N ALA A 49 20.17 -2.03 3.02
CA ALA A 49 20.21 -3.49 2.90
C ALA A 49 19.56 -4.18 4.12
N TYR A 50 19.76 -3.63 5.33
CA TYR A 50 19.06 -4.08 6.53
C TYR A 50 17.54 -3.85 6.40
N HIS A 51 17.10 -2.67 6.01
CA HIS A 51 15.67 -2.38 5.83
C HIS A 51 15.00 -3.35 4.85
N PHE A 52 15.62 -3.60 3.70
CA PHE A 52 15.12 -4.57 2.71
C PHE A 52 15.18 -6.03 3.20
N GLY A 53 15.81 -6.31 4.32
CA GLY A 53 15.95 -7.68 4.85
C GLY A 53 17.01 -8.53 4.17
N TRP A 54 17.93 -7.92 3.43
CA TRP A 54 19.02 -8.63 2.75
C TRP A 54 20.17 -8.98 3.70
N ILE A 55 20.27 -8.25 4.81
CA ILE A 55 21.18 -8.54 5.92
C ILE A 55 20.45 -8.43 7.25
N ASP A 56 21.00 -9.07 8.27
CA ASP A 56 20.58 -8.91 9.67
C ASP A 56 21.24 -7.70 10.35
N ALA A 57 20.89 -7.45 11.62
CA ALA A 57 21.46 -6.35 12.40
C ALA A 57 22.97 -6.44 12.63
N GLN A 58 23.59 -7.60 12.37
CA GLN A 58 25.03 -7.82 12.44
C GLN A 58 25.72 -7.76 11.06
N GLY A 59 24.98 -7.38 10.00
CA GLY A 59 25.49 -7.30 8.64
C GLY A 59 25.67 -8.64 7.92
N ARG A 60 25.13 -9.73 8.47
CA ARG A 60 25.21 -11.07 7.84
C ARG A 60 24.08 -11.22 6.82
N PRO A 61 24.30 -11.94 5.69
CA PRO A 61 23.26 -12.22 4.73
C PRO A 61 22.00 -12.82 5.39
N ALA A 62 20.84 -12.32 4.99
CA ALA A 62 19.53 -12.77 5.44
C ALA A 62 18.56 -12.85 4.26
N ASP A 63 17.58 -13.75 4.37
CA ASP A 63 16.47 -13.88 3.42
C ASP A 63 15.21 -13.28 4.06
N GLY A 64 15.16 -11.95 4.10
CA GLY A 64 14.00 -11.24 4.62
C GLY A 64 12.81 -11.28 3.66
N ASP A 65 11.60 -11.30 4.21
CA ASP A 65 10.37 -11.17 3.41
C ASP A 65 10.28 -9.76 2.83
N GLY A 66 10.51 -9.63 1.53
CA GLY A 66 10.37 -8.39 0.75
C GLY A 66 8.91 -7.96 0.53
N GLY A 67 7.94 -8.60 1.21
CA GLY A 67 6.51 -8.35 1.00
C GLY A 67 5.96 -9.01 -0.27
N LYS A 68 4.75 -8.65 -0.66
CA LYS A 68 4.00 -9.34 -1.74
C LYS A 68 4.38 -8.91 -3.16
N ALA A 69 5.29 -7.96 -3.34
CA ALA A 69 5.77 -7.44 -4.62
C ALA A 69 4.66 -6.98 -5.61
N VAL A 70 3.52 -6.49 -5.10
CA VAL A 70 2.38 -6.05 -5.93
C VAL A 70 2.78 -4.87 -6.81
N ARG A 71 3.49 -3.88 -6.26
CA ARG A 71 3.92 -2.68 -6.99
C ARG A 71 4.91 -3.01 -8.11
N PRO A 72 5.98 -3.80 -7.87
CA PRO A 72 6.85 -4.26 -8.94
C PRO A 72 6.11 -5.07 -10.03
N ALA A 73 5.18 -5.94 -9.63
CA ALA A 73 4.40 -6.74 -10.59
C ALA A 73 3.51 -5.85 -11.48
N LEU A 74 2.86 -4.83 -10.92
CA LEU A 74 2.07 -3.86 -11.68
C LEU A 74 2.93 -3.06 -12.66
N ALA A 75 4.10 -2.56 -12.22
CA ALA A 75 4.98 -1.77 -13.06
C ALA A 75 5.52 -2.61 -14.24
N VAL A 76 5.95 -3.83 -13.99
CA VAL A 76 6.41 -4.75 -15.04
C VAL A 76 5.27 -5.13 -15.99
N LEU A 77 4.07 -5.43 -15.46
CA LEU A 77 2.90 -5.77 -16.26
C LEU A 77 2.44 -4.60 -17.13
N SER A 78 2.51 -3.38 -16.61
CA SER A 78 2.03 -2.20 -17.36
C SER A 78 2.82 -1.93 -18.64
N ALA A 79 4.11 -2.31 -18.72
CA ALA A 79 4.87 -2.22 -19.96
C ALA A 79 4.26 -3.06 -21.08
N GLU A 80 3.67 -4.21 -20.76
CA GLU A 80 3.06 -5.10 -21.74
C GLU A 80 1.77 -4.52 -22.39
N VAL A 81 1.19 -3.46 -21.81
CA VAL A 81 0.03 -2.76 -22.39
C VAL A 81 0.39 -2.15 -23.76
N THR A 82 1.61 -1.68 -23.93
CA THR A 82 2.10 -1.11 -25.19
C THR A 82 2.71 -2.17 -26.13
N GLY A 83 2.72 -3.44 -25.74
CA GLY A 83 3.43 -4.50 -26.44
C GLY A 83 4.95 -4.51 -26.17
N ALA A 84 5.43 -3.67 -25.26
CA ALA A 84 6.85 -3.67 -24.86
C ALA A 84 7.16 -4.91 -23.99
N PRO A 85 8.43 -5.37 -24.00
CA PRO A 85 8.84 -6.45 -23.11
C PRO A 85 8.74 -6.01 -21.65
N PRO A 86 8.50 -6.95 -20.71
CA PRO A 86 8.33 -6.63 -19.27
C PRO A 86 9.55 -5.94 -18.65
N GLU A 87 10.74 -6.20 -19.19
CA GLU A 87 12.00 -5.58 -18.77
C GLU A 87 11.97 -4.05 -18.90
N THR A 88 11.19 -3.51 -19.86
CA THR A 88 10.96 -2.07 -20.01
C THR A 88 10.36 -1.44 -18.76
N GLY A 89 9.53 -2.18 -18.01
CA GLY A 89 8.93 -1.72 -16.76
C GLY A 89 9.85 -1.79 -15.53
N VAL A 90 11.00 -2.46 -15.63
CA VAL A 90 11.89 -2.71 -14.48
C VAL A 90 12.40 -1.44 -13.81
N PRO A 91 12.90 -0.42 -14.53
CA PRO A 91 13.31 0.83 -13.89
C PRO A 91 12.16 1.51 -13.11
N GLY A 92 10.96 1.45 -13.67
CA GLY A 92 9.75 1.92 -13.00
C GLY A 92 9.41 1.12 -11.74
N ALA A 93 9.51 -0.21 -11.81
CA ALA A 93 9.31 -1.10 -10.67
C ALA A 93 10.28 -0.80 -9.52
N VAL A 94 11.56 -0.61 -9.85
CA VAL A 94 12.61 -0.25 -8.88
C VAL A 94 12.33 1.12 -8.26
N ALA A 95 12.01 2.12 -9.07
CA ALA A 95 11.74 3.47 -8.59
C ALA A 95 10.53 3.53 -7.65
N VAL A 96 9.44 2.84 -7.98
CA VAL A 96 8.25 2.75 -7.12
C VAL A 96 8.56 2.00 -5.83
N GLU A 97 9.35 0.93 -5.88
CA GLU A 97 9.73 0.17 -4.69
C GLU A 97 10.65 0.99 -3.76
N LEU A 98 11.56 1.78 -4.32
CA LEU A 98 12.39 2.71 -3.56
C LEU A 98 11.54 3.77 -2.83
N VAL A 99 10.56 4.37 -3.52
CA VAL A 99 9.62 5.33 -2.89
C VAL A 99 8.78 4.63 -1.81
N HIS A 100 8.31 3.41 -2.06
CA HIS A 100 7.58 2.68 -1.04
C HIS A 100 8.42 2.42 0.22
N ASN A 101 9.67 2.01 0.07
CA ASN A 101 10.55 1.71 1.20
C ASN A 101 11.04 3.00 1.90
N PHE A 102 11.22 4.10 1.18
CA PHE A 102 11.38 5.43 1.77
C PHE A 102 10.21 5.76 2.73
N SER A 103 8.97 5.62 2.26
CA SER A 103 7.80 5.92 3.09
C SER A 103 7.72 5.02 4.33
N LEU A 104 8.01 3.71 4.19
CA LEU A 104 8.02 2.79 5.32
C LEU A 104 9.05 3.14 6.39
N LEU A 105 10.25 3.60 6.00
CA LEU A 105 11.29 4.04 6.94
C LEU A 105 10.85 5.24 7.78
N HIS A 106 10.19 6.20 7.12
CA HIS A 106 9.70 7.40 7.78
C HIS A 106 8.43 7.12 8.60
N ASP A 107 7.52 6.31 8.09
CA ASP A 107 6.30 5.89 8.81
C ASP A 107 6.67 5.17 10.11
N ASP A 108 7.57 4.17 10.07
CA ASP A 108 8.03 3.44 11.26
C ASP A 108 8.52 4.38 12.36
N LEU A 109 9.23 5.44 11.97
CA LEU A 109 9.75 6.43 12.93
C LEU A 109 8.64 7.36 13.45
N MET A 110 7.73 7.83 12.59
CA MET A 110 6.65 8.75 12.96
C MET A 110 5.61 8.06 13.83
N ASP A 111 5.29 6.79 13.53
CA ASP A 111 4.31 5.99 14.26
C ASP A 111 4.93 5.35 15.53
N GLY A 112 6.26 5.40 15.69
CA GLY A 112 6.97 4.76 16.80
C GLY A 112 6.96 3.23 16.71
N ASP A 113 6.74 2.68 15.51
CA ASP A 113 6.69 1.24 15.29
C ASP A 113 8.06 0.61 15.49
N GLU A 114 8.22 -0.18 16.56
CA GLU A 114 9.50 -0.83 16.87
C GLU A 114 9.77 -2.06 16.00
N GLN A 115 8.74 -2.66 15.40
CA GLN A 115 8.87 -3.87 14.59
C GLN A 115 8.09 -3.76 13.27
N ARG A 116 8.69 -4.29 12.20
CA ARG A 116 8.08 -4.47 10.88
C ARG A 116 8.45 -5.85 10.34
N ARG A 117 7.44 -6.63 9.93
CA ARG A 117 7.65 -8.00 9.40
C ARG A 117 8.50 -8.87 10.33
N HIS A 118 8.18 -8.85 11.62
CA HIS A 118 8.87 -9.60 12.68
C HIS A 118 10.35 -9.24 12.87
N ARG A 119 10.78 -8.06 12.43
CA ARG A 119 12.14 -7.54 12.60
C ARG A 119 12.06 -6.15 13.23
N ASP A 120 13.07 -5.82 14.04
CA ASP A 120 13.20 -4.47 14.57
C ASP A 120 13.38 -3.47 13.42
N THR A 121 12.76 -2.29 13.55
CA THR A 121 12.79 -1.23 12.54
C THR A 121 14.16 -0.54 12.50
N VAL A 122 14.45 0.15 11.39
CA VAL A 122 15.74 0.85 11.23
C VAL A 122 15.96 1.89 12.31
N TRP A 123 14.93 2.67 12.67
CA TRP A 123 15.11 3.69 13.71
C TRP A 123 15.44 3.09 15.09
N LYS A 124 14.95 1.90 15.38
CA LYS A 124 15.23 1.18 16.62
C LYS A 124 16.66 0.63 16.66
N VAL A 125 17.15 0.07 15.53
CA VAL A 125 18.48 -0.57 15.45
C VAL A 125 19.59 0.45 15.18
N HIS A 126 19.37 1.38 14.27
CA HIS A 126 20.37 2.32 13.75
C HIS A 126 20.14 3.76 14.20
N GLY A 127 19.04 4.02 14.91
CA GLY A 127 18.64 5.34 15.41
C GLY A 127 17.82 6.17 14.41
N PRO A 128 17.10 7.19 14.90
CA PRO A 128 16.16 7.99 14.12
C PRO A 128 16.83 8.76 12.98
N ALA A 129 18.06 9.26 13.18
CA ALA A 129 18.79 9.99 12.14
C ALA A 129 19.08 9.12 10.91
N GLN A 130 19.41 7.85 11.11
CA GLN A 130 19.66 6.92 10.00
C GLN A 130 18.37 6.58 9.26
N ALA A 131 17.25 6.41 9.96
CA ALA A 131 15.95 6.17 9.32
C ALA A 131 15.56 7.33 8.37
N ILE A 132 15.77 8.58 8.80
CA ILE A 132 15.50 9.77 7.98
C ILE A 132 16.45 9.80 6.78
N LEU A 133 17.77 9.75 7.00
CA LEU A 133 18.77 9.92 5.95
C LEU A 133 18.68 8.80 4.88
N VAL A 134 18.44 7.56 5.29
CA VAL A 134 18.27 6.46 4.35
C VAL A 134 16.96 6.61 3.57
N GLY A 135 15.88 7.02 4.22
CA GLY A 135 14.64 7.35 3.53
C GLY A 135 14.85 8.39 2.43
N ASP A 136 15.50 9.52 2.76
CA ASP A 136 15.82 10.58 1.81
C ASP A 136 16.72 10.08 0.66
N ALA A 137 17.71 9.23 0.98
CA ALA A 137 18.60 8.64 -0.03
C ALA A 137 17.82 7.72 -0.98
N LEU A 138 16.89 6.88 -0.49
CA LEU A 138 16.05 6.02 -1.33
C LEU A 138 15.12 6.85 -2.22
N PHE A 139 14.56 7.95 -1.71
CA PHE A 139 13.74 8.86 -2.52
C PHE A 139 14.53 9.54 -3.63
N ALA A 140 15.74 10.02 -3.33
CA ALA A 140 16.63 10.59 -4.34
C ALA A 140 17.01 9.54 -5.38
N LEU A 141 17.40 8.33 -4.95
CA LEU A 141 17.78 7.22 -5.81
C LEU A 141 16.63 6.78 -6.73
N ALA A 142 15.38 6.82 -6.26
CA ALA A 142 14.21 6.48 -7.08
C ALA A 142 14.08 7.37 -8.33
N ASN A 143 14.36 8.67 -8.19
CA ASN A 143 14.35 9.59 -9.32
C ASN A 143 15.58 9.37 -10.22
N ASP A 144 16.73 9.13 -9.64
CA ASP A 144 17.98 8.92 -10.36
C ASP A 144 17.93 7.68 -11.27
N VAL A 145 17.39 6.55 -10.78
CA VAL A 145 17.18 5.32 -11.56
C VAL A 145 16.40 5.57 -12.86
N LEU A 146 15.39 6.42 -12.83
CA LEU A 146 14.62 6.77 -14.03
C LEU A 146 15.38 7.74 -14.92
N LEU A 147 15.96 8.79 -14.35
CA LEU A 147 16.65 9.85 -15.10
C LEU A 147 17.91 9.34 -15.83
N GLN A 148 18.60 8.33 -15.30
CA GLN A 148 19.74 7.70 -15.94
C GLN A 148 19.41 7.05 -17.30
N LEU A 149 18.14 6.74 -17.58
CA LEU A 149 17.72 6.22 -18.88
C LEU A 149 17.87 7.26 -20.00
N GLY A 150 17.84 8.56 -19.69
CA GLY A 150 18.08 9.65 -20.63
C GLY A 150 17.04 9.81 -21.75
N THR A 151 15.85 9.20 -21.62
CA THR A 151 14.79 9.24 -22.63
C THR A 151 13.67 10.22 -22.25
N VAL A 152 12.85 10.60 -23.22
CA VAL A 152 11.66 11.44 -22.98
C VAL A 152 10.65 10.71 -22.08
N GLU A 153 10.47 9.42 -22.31
CA GLU A 153 9.59 8.53 -21.55
C GLU A 153 10.05 8.46 -20.08
N ALA A 154 11.34 8.38 -19.84
CA ALA A 154 11.92 8.41 -18.49
C ALA A 154 11.61 9.74 -17.77
N GLY A 155 11.70 10.87 -18.46
CA GLY A 155 11.30 12.17 -17.92
C GLY A 155 9.80 12.24 -17.56
N ARG A 156 8.94 11.63 -18.39
CA ARG A 156 7.49 11.49 -18.10
C ARG A 156 7.25 10.58 -16.91
N ALA A 157 7.90 9.43 -16.84
CA ALA A 157 7.81 8.48 -15.73
C ALA A 157 8.25 9.11 -14.40
N THR A 158 9.38 9.84 -14.40
CA THR A 158 9.88 10.58 -13.23
C THR A 158 8.86 11.61 -12.73
N ARG A 159 8.22 12.35 -13.64
CA ARG A 159 7.18 13.32 -13.27
C ARG A 159 5.99 12.65 -12.58
N ARG A 160 5.50 11.51 -13.11
CA ARG A 160 4.41 10.74 -12.51
C ARG A 160 4.80 10.20 -11.14
N LEU A 161 6.00 9.64 -11.00
CA LEU A 161 6.53 9.18 -9.71
C LEU A 161 6.59 10.31 -8.68
N THR A 162 7.12 11.48 -9.08
CA THR A 162 7.22 12.66 -8.19
C THR A 162 5.83 13.16 -7.77
N THR A 163 4.85 13.15 -8.68
CA THR A 163 3.47 13.52 -8.37
C THR A 163 2.85 12.55 -7.38
N ALA A 164 3.02 11.24 -7.60
CA ALA A 164 2.53 10.20 -6.69
C ALA A 164 3.22 10.27 -5.31
N THR A 165 4.53 10.56 -5.28
CA THR A 165 5.26 10.70 -4.01
C THR A 165 4.78 11.91 -3.22
N ARG A 166 4.50 13.05 -3.87
CA ARG A 166 3.93 14.22 -3.19
C ARG A 166 2.56 13.90 -2.60
N ALA A 167 1.68 13.24 -3.37
CA ALA A 167 0.38 12.83 -2.87
C ALA A 167 0.51 11.86 -1.67
N LEU A 168 1.46 10.91 -1.72
CA LEU A 168 1.74 10.00 -0.61
C LEU A 168 2.16 10.78 0.65
N ILE A 169 3.03 11.79 0.52
CA ILE A 169 3.47 12.64 1.63
C ILE A 169 2.29 13.48 2.17
N ASP A 170 1.46 14.04 1.28
CA ASP A 170 0.26 14.78 1.68
C ASP A 170 -0.71 13.87 2.46
N GLY A 171 -0.91 12.62 1.99
CA GLY A 171 -1.72 11.61 2.67
C GLY A 171 -1.19 11.24 4.04
N GLN A 172 0.14 11.08 4.21
CA GLN A 172 0.76 10.85 5.50
C GLN A 172 0.58 12.03 6.45
N ALA A 173 0.72 13.26 5.95
CA ALA A 173 0.48 14.46 6.76
C ALA A 173 -0.99 14.58 7.20
N GLN A 174 -1.94 14.20 6.33
CA GLN A 174 -3.37 14.12 6.67
C GLN A 174 -3.60 13.07 7.76
N ASP A 175 -3.05 11.86 7.62
CA ASP A 175 -3.20 10.75 8.57
C ASP A 175 -2.74 11.18 9.98
N ILE A 176 -1.53 11.72 10.11
CA ILE A 176 -1.02 12.27 11.38
C ILE A 176 -1.94 13.37 11.94
N SER A 177 -2.43 14.28 11.09
CA SER A 177 -3.30 15.37 11.53
C SER A 177 -4.64 14.85 12.08
N TYR A 178 -5.14 13.71 11.56
CA TYR A 178 -6.42 13.11 11.96
C TYR A 178 -6.37 12.49 13.35
N GLU A 179 -5.21 12.08 13.84
CA GLU A 179 -5.05 11.58 15.22
C GLU A 179 -5.53 12.59 16.28
N HIS A 180 -5.35 13.89 15.99
CA HIS A 180 -5.70 14.98 16.88
C HIS A 180 -7.09 15.57 16.63
N ARG A 181 -7.87 15.03 15.69
CA ARG A 181 -9.20 15.50 15.35
C ARG A 181 -10.28 14.65 16.04
N ASP A 182 -11.29 15.30 16.56
CA ASP A 182 -12.47 14.61 17.14
C ASP A 182 -13.26 13.87 16.06
N ARG A 183 -13.35 14.46 14.86
CA ARG A 183 -14.12 13.91 13.74
C ARG A 183 -13.36 14.03 12.44
N VAL A 184 -13.45 12.96 11.65
CA VAL A 184 -13.00 12.87 10.25
C VAL A 184 -14.20 12.36 9.47
N SER A 185 -14.51 12.95 8.32
CA SER A 185 -15.57 12.44 7.44
C SER A 185 -15.10 11.25 6.62
N VAL A 186 -16.05 10.50 6.07
CA VAL A 186 -15.72 9.36 5.19
C VAL A 186 -14.97 9.84 3.93
N GLU A 187 -15.38 10.99 3.39
CA GLU A 187 -14.73 11.59 2.22
C GLU A 187 -13.28 11.98 2.52
N GLU A 188 -13.02 12.62 3.67
CA GLU A 188 -11.67 12.98 4.10
C GLU A 188 -10.80 11.72 4.31
N CYS A 189 -11.35 10.67 4.90
CA CYS A 189 -10.66 9.40 5.10
C CYS A 189 -10.29 8.74 3.76
N LEU A 190 -11.25 8.68 2.81
CA LEU A 190 -10.99 8.17 1.46
C LEU A 190 -9.97 9.01 0.68
N GLU A 191 -9.99 10.33 0.83
CA GLU A 191 -9.00 11.21 0.21
C GLU A 191 -7.60 10.94 0.77
N MET A 192 -7.47 10.85 2.08
CA MET A 192 -6.21 10.51 2.76
C MET A 192 -5.68 9.16 2.30
N GLU A 193 -6.52 8.12 2.27
CA GLU A 193 -6.13 6.77 1.81
C GLU A 193 -5.77 6.75 0.33
N GLY A 194 -6.52 7.50 -0.50
CA GLY A 194 -6.21 7.69 -1.91
C GLY A 194 -4.84 8.32 -2.12
N ASN A 195 -4.50 9.30 -1.30
CA ASN A 195 -3.20 9.96 -1.33
C ASN A 195 -2.10 9.04 -0.77
N LYS A 196 -2.26 8.50 0.43
CA LYS A 196 -1.24 7.71 1.13
C LYS A 196 -0.94 6.37 0.43
N THR A 197 -1.97 5.68 -0.04
CA THR A 197 -1.85 4.32 -0.61
C THR A 197 -2.17 4.30 -2.10
N GLY A 198 -3.25 4.95 -2.52
CA GLY A 198 -3.76 4.92 -3.89
C GLY A 198 -2.80 5.53 -4.89
N ALA A 199 -2.17 6.65 -4.57
CA ALA A 199 -1.31 7.40 -5.49
C ALA A 199 -0.08 6.58 -5.97
N LEU A 200 0.59 5.88 -5.06
CA LEU A 200 1.76 5.07 -5.45
C LEU A 200 1.36 3.80 -6.21
N LEU A 201 0.20 3.20 -5.92
CA LEU A 201 -0.34 2.08 -6.72
C LEU A 201 -0.81 2.55 -8.11
N ALA A 202 -1.34 3.77 -8.22
CA ALA A 202 -1.65 4.41 -9.49
C ALA A 202 -0.39 4.56 -10.36
N CYS A 203 0.66 5.13 -9.79
CA CYS A 203 1.95 5.25 -10.47
C CYS A 203 2.51 3.88 -10.88
N ALA A 204 2.50 2.89 -9.98
CA ALA A 204 2.95 1.53 -10.29
C ALA A 204 2.20 0.90 -11.46
N SER A 205 0.89 1.18 -11.57
CA SER A 205 0.05 0.64 -12.63
C SER A 205 0.29 1.27 -14.01
N SER A 206 0.93 2.44 -14.09
CA SER A 206 1.13 3.21 -15.33
C SER A 206 2.58 3.33 -15.76
N ILE A 207 3.53 3.31 -14.81
CA ILE A 207 4.92 3.73 -15.05
C ILE A 207 5.64 2.87 -16.11
N GLY A 208 5.39 1.56 -16.13
CA GLY A 208 5.96 0.69 -17.16
C GLY A 208 5.39 0.96 -18.55
N ALA A 209 4.09 1.27 -18.65
CA ALA A 209 3.45 1.66 -19.90
C ALA A 209 4.02 2.99 -20.41
N VAL A 210 4.24 3.96 -19.53
CA VAL A 210 4.90 5.24 -19.88
C VAL A 210 6.29 5.00 -20.41
N LEU A 211 7.10 4.16 -19.76
CA LEU A 211 8.43 3.76 -20.23
C LEU A 211 8.38 3.01 -21.56
N GLY A 212 7.30 2.28 -21.83
CA GLY A 212 7.01 1.60 -23.11
C GLY A 212 6.41 2.51 -24.18
N GLY A 213 6.34 3.82 -23.96
CA GLY A 213 5.86 4.80 -24.94
C GLY A 213 4.36 5.04 -24.98
N ALA A 214 3.59 4.60 -23.96
CA ALA A 214 2.17 4.90 -23.85
C ALA A 214 1.90 6.40 -23.89
N ASP A 215 0.78 6.78 -24.50
CA ASP A 215 0.26 8.15 -24.44
C ASP A 215 -0.30 8.49 -23.03
N ASP A 216 -0.56 9.77 -22.80
CA ASP A 216 -1.06 10.21 -21.49
C ASP A 216 -2.45 9.66 -21.18
N ARG A 217 -3.32 9.49 -22.19
CA ARG A 217 -4.66 8.90 -21.99
C ARG A 217 -4.57 7.48 -21.45
N THR A 218 -3.74 6.64 -22.04
CA THR A 218 -3.51 5.26 -21.59
C THR A 218 -2.90 5.25 -20.19
N ALA A 219 -1.88 6.09 -19.95
CA ALA A 219 -1.24 6.21 -18.65
C ALA A 219 -2.21 6.67 -17.54
N ASP A 220 -3.03 7.71 -17.80
CA ASP A 220 -4.02 8.24 -16.84
C ASP A 220 -5.11 7.20 -16.53
N THR A 221 -5.48 6.40 -17.52
CA THR A 221 -6.47 5.33 -17.32
C THR A 221 -5.90 4.20 -16.46
N LEU A 222 -4.63 3.83 -16.66
CA LEU A 222 -3.93 2.87 -15.78
C LEU A 222 -3.74 3.43 -14.37
N GLU A 223 -3.48 4.74 -14.22
CA GLU A 223 -3.45 5.39 -12.90
C GLU A 223 -4.81 5.34 -12.22
N LYS A 224 -5.90 5.56 -12.96
CA LYS A 224 -7.25 5.40 -12.42
C LYS A 224 -7.48 3.98 -11.90
N TYR A 225 -7.10 2.95 -12.68
CA TYR A 225 -7.15 1.56 -12.23
C TYR A 225 -6.36 1.38 -10.94
N GLY A 226 -5.10 1.82 -10.89
CA GLY A 226 -4.21 1.64 -9.74
C GLY A 226 -4.66 2.41 -8.50
N HIS A 227 -5.26 3.60 -8.68
CA HIS A 227 -5.82 4.39 -7.59
C HIS A 227 -6.98 3.66 -6.90
N HIS A 228 -7.96 3.19 -7.69
CA HIS A 228 -9.09 2.43 -7.15
C HIS A 228 -8.67 1.08 -6.56
N LEU A 229 -7.67 0.43 -7.17
CA LEU A 229 -7.04 -0.77 -6.59
C LEU A 229 -6.41 -0.45 -5.22
N GLY A 230 -5.78 0.71 -5.07
CA GLY A 230 -5.19 1.18 -3.82
C GLY A 230 -6.22 1.42 -2.73
N LEU A 231 -7.34 2.05 -3.07
CA LEU A 231 -8.46 2.23 -2.14
C LEU A 231 -9.10 0.90 -1.73
N ALA A 232 -9.28 -0.04 -2.67
CA ALA A 232 -9.76 -1.38 -2.35
C ALA A 232 -8.79 -2.13 -1.45
N PHE A 233 -7.49 -1.99 -1.70
CA PHE A 233 -6.42 -2.56 -0.87
C PHE A 233 -6.48 -2.02 0.55
N GLN A 234 -6.58 -0.69 0.71
CA GLN A 234 -6.59 -0.06 2.03
C GLN A 234 -7.85 -0.43 2.81
N ALA A 235 -9.02 -0.39 2.19
CA ALA A 235 -10.27 -0.80 2.83
C ALA A 235 -10.21 -2.25 3.35
N VAL A 236 -9.55 -3.17 2.63
CA VAL A 236 -9.32 -4.54 3.10
C VAL A 236 -8.30 -4.56 4.24
N ASP A 237 -7.21 -3.76 4.17
CA ASP A 237 -6.20 -3.68 5.23
C ASP A 237 -6.81 -3.15 6.53
N ASP A 238 -7.68 -2.15 6.47
CA ASP A 238 -8.40 -1.59 7.61
C ASP A 238 -9.36 -2.60 8.26
N LEU A 239 -10.05 -3.41 7.44
CA LEU A 239 -10.84 -4.53 7.98
C LEU A 239 -9.97 -5.54 8.71
N LEU A 240 -8.79 -5.84 8.16
CA LEU A 240 -7.82 -6.75 8.78
C LEU A 240 -7.17 -6.14 10.02
N GLY A 241 -6.98 -4.81 10.07
CA GLY A 241 -6.47 -4.08 11.23
C GLY A 241 -7.37 -4.19 12.46
N ILE A 242 -8.68 -4.43 12.26
CA ILE A 242 -9.64 -4.61 13.36
C ILE A 242 -10.00 -6.09 13.56
N TRP A 243 -10.31 -6.84 12.49
CA TRP A 243 -10.85 -8.21 12.59
C TRP A 243 -9.94 -9.29 11.98
N GLY A 244 -8.72 -8.93 11.61
CA GLY A 244 -7.76 -9.87 11.06
C GLY A 244 -7.25 -10.86 12.12
N ASP A 245 -6.88 -12.06 11.67
CA ASP A 245 -6.23 -13.04 12.51
C ASP A 245 -4.76 -12.62 12.73
N PRO A 246 -4.29 -12.47 13.99
CA PRO A 246 -2.89 -12.13 14.28
C PRO A 246 -1.87 -13.08 13.66
N GLU A 247 -2.17 -14.38 13.61
CA GLU A 247 -1.28 -15.36 12.98
C GLU A 247 -1.17 -15.15 11.46
N ALA A 248 -2.24 -14.63 10.87
CA ALA A 248 -2.30 -14.38 9.44
C ALA A 248 -1.77 -13.01 9.02
N THR A 249 -1.98 -11.98 9.86
CA THR A 249 -1.61 -10.59 9.56
C THR A 249 -0.22 -10.21 10.05
N GLY A 250 0.31 -10.93 11.04
CA GLY A 250 1.53 -10.59 11.74
C GLY A 250 1.42 -9.34 12.64
N LYS A 251 0.20 -8.79 12.82
CA LYS A 251 -0.11 -7.67 13.70
C LYS A 251 -0.88 -8.16 14.92
N GLN A 252 -0.82 -7.42 16.02
CA GLN A 252 -1.67 -7.69 17.17
C GLN A 252 -3.16 -7.56 16.80
N ALA A 253 -4.03 -8.32 17.48
CA ALA A 253 -5.46 -8.16 17.32
C ALA A 253 -5.87 -6.70 17.61
N TRP A 254 -6.81 -6.18 16.82
CA TRP A 254 -7.30 -4.79 16.90
C TRP A 254 -6.20 -3.72 16.82
N SER A 255 -5.16 -3.95 16.01
CA SER A 255 -4.01 -3.04 15.89
C SER A 255 -4.42 -1.59 15.65
N ASP A 256 -5.41 -1.35 14.78
CA ASP A 256 -5.85 0.00 14.43
C ASP A 256 -6.58 0.69 15.60
N LEU A 257 -7.34 -0.09 16.38
CA LEU A 257 -7.99 0.43 17.59
C LEU A 257 -6.97 0.76 18.69
N ARG A 258 -5.92 -0.08 18.83
CA ARG A 258 -4.82 0.17 19.75
C ARG A 258 -4.04 1.45 19.42
N GLN A 259 -3.87 1.72 18.14
CA GLN A 259 -3.22 2.93 17.63
C GLN A 259 -4.18 4.13 17.49
N ARG A 260 -5.47 3.98 17.89
CA ARG A 260 -6.51 5.02 17.77
C ARG A 260 -6.69 5.56 16.35
N LYS A 261 -6.38 4.75 15.33
CA LYS A 261 -6.49 5.16 13.92
C LYS A 261 -7.92 5.51 13.53
N LYS A 262 -8.04 6.56 12.71
CA LYS A 262 -9.29 6.96 12.07
C LYS A 262 -9.49 6.16 10.76
N SER A 263 -9.41 4.81 10.86
CA SER A 263 -9.59 3.93 9.71
C SER A 263 -11.03 3.90 9.21
N LEU A 264 -11.23 3.48 7.96
CA LEU A 264 -12.54 3.50 7.30
C LEU A 264 -13.67 2.85 8.12
N PRO A 265 -13.49 1.68 8.77
CA PRO A 265 -14.56 1.08 9.55
C PRO A 265 -15.00 1.96 10.73
N VAL A 266 -14.04 2.64 11.38
CA VAL A 266 -14.31 3.55 12.51
C VAL A 266 -15.05 4.78 12.02
N VAL A 267 -14.56 5.41 10.98
CA VAL A 267 -15.13 6.65 10.41
C VAL A 267 -16.54 6.39 9.86
N ALA A 268 -16.72 5.28 9.12
CA ALA A 268 -18.03 4.90 8.59
C ALA A 268 -19.04 4.58 9.70
N ALA A 269 -18.62 3.88 10.77
CA ALA A 269 -19.47 3.62 11.93
C ALA A 269 -19.93 4.90 12.63
N LEU A 270 -19.02 5.87 12.78
CA LEU A 270 -19.35 7.17 13.38
C LEU A 270 -20.29 8.00 12.49
N ALA A 271 -20.17 7.89 11.17
CA ALA A 271 -21.01 8.59 10.20
C ALA A 271 -22.39 7.98 10.01
N ALA A 272 -22.58 6.71 10.35
CA ALA A 272 -23.84 5.99 10.14
C ALA A 272 -25.02 6.55 10.96
N GLY A 273 -24.74 7.18 12.10
CA GLY A 273 -25.75 7.70 13.01
C GLY A 273 -26.47 6.60 13.82
N GLY A 274 -27.34 7.04 14.71
CA GLY A 274 -28.11 6.15 15.58
C GLY A 274 -27.39 5.70 16.86
N PRO A 275 -28.07 4.88 17.70
CA PRO A 275 -27.61 4.61 19.07
C PRO A 275 -26.24 3.94 19.19
N ALA A 276 -25.85 3.06 18.24
CA ALA A 276 -24.55 2.42 18.25
C ALA A 276 -23.43 3.40 17.90
N SER A 277 -23.66 4.26 16.89
CA SER A 277 -22.74 5.34 16.50
C SER A 277 -22.51 6.34 17.63
N GLU A 278 -23.58 6.75 18.32
CA GLU A 278 -23.52 7.68 19.47
C GLU A 278 -22.70 7.06 20.60
N ARG A 279 -23.00 5.82 20.99
CA ARG A 279 -22.23 5.10 22.03
C ARG A 279 -20.76 4.95 21.64
N LEU A 280 -20.48 4.61 20.38
CA LEU A 280 -19.11 4.52 19.86
C LEU A 280 -18.38 5.87 19.98
N GLY A 281 -19.04 6.96 19.58
CA GLY A 281 -18.51 8.31 19.68
C GLY A 281 -18.15 8.70 21.13
N ASP A 282 -19.02 8.41 22.09
CA ASP A 282 -18.79 8.69 23.51
C ASP A 282 -17.59 7.88 24.05
N ILE A 283 -17.49 6.60 23.68
CA ILE A 283 -16.38 5.73 24.10
C ILE A 283 -15.07 6.23 23.53
N LEU A 284 -15.00 6.53 22.22
CA LEU A 284 -13.76 6.99 21.60
C LEU A 284 -13.33 8.38 22.12
N ALA A 285 -14.29 9.25 22.47
CA ALA A 285 -14.00 10.53 23.11
C ALA A 285 -13.47 10.36 24.55
N ALA A 286 -13.90 9.33 25.26
CA ALA A 286 -13.35 8.96 26.58
C ALA A 286 -11.95 8.35 26.43
N ASP A 287 -11.77 7.44 25.46
CA ASP A 287 -10.47 6.81 25.15
C ASP A 287 -9.38 7.84 24.82
N ALA A 288 -9.75 8.91 24.09
CA ALA A 288 -8.82 9.98 23.75
C ALA A 288 -8.24 10.69 24.99
N LYS A 289 -8.97 10.66 26.11
CA LYS A 289 -8.58 11.29 27.39
C LYS A 289 -8.02 10.30 28.41
N ALA A 290 -8.10 8.99 28.14
CA ALA A 290 -7.65 7.96 29.07
C ALA A 290 -6.11 7.95 29.14
N SER A 291 -5.56 8.08 30.35
CA SER A 291 -4.13 8.01 30.62
C SER A 291 -3.59 6.58 30.68
N ASP A 292 -4.49 5.60 30.78
CA ASP A 292 -4.22 4.17 30.92
C ASP A 292 -4.63 3.35 29.70
N PHE A 293 -4.86 4.01 28.56
CA PHE A 293 -5.33 3.37 27.32
C PHE A 293 -4.43 2.21 26.88
N GLU A 294 -3.11 2.34 27.09
CA GLU A 294 -2.13 1.29 26.76
C GLU A 294 -2.37 -0.02 27.54
N ASN A 295 -3.06 0.08 28.67
CA ASN A 295 -3.37 -1.07 29.55
C ASN A 295 -4.76 -1.67 29.32
N PHE A 296 -5.48 -1.19 28.27
CA PHE A 296 -6.78 -1.75 27.96
C PHE A 296 -6.71 -3.24 27.64
N SER A 297 -7.68 -3.98 28.18
CA SER A 297 -7.79 -5.43 27.99
C SER A 297 -8.28 -5.77 26.58
N GLU A 298 -8.03 -7.01 26.17
CA GLU A 298 -8.57 -7.59 24.93
C GLU A 298 -10.11 -7.46 24.86
N ALA A 299 -10.80 -7.61 25.99
CA ALA A 299 -12.27 -7.49 26.08
C ALA A 299 -12.75 -6.05 25.76
N GLU A 300 -11.98 -5.04 26.15
CA GLU A 300 -12.32 -3.64 25.86
C GLU A 300 -12.16 -3.32 24.38
N PHE A 301 -11.10 -3.79 23.72
CA PHE A 301 -10.93 -3.65 22.27
C PHE A 301 -12.00 -4.46 21.50
N ALA A 302 -12.33 -5.68 21.95
CA ALA A 302 -13.38 -6.48 21.35
C ALA A 302 -14.76 -5.80 21.44
N ALA A 303 -15.06 -5.11 22.56
CA ALA A 303 -16.30 -4.35 22.71
C ALA A 303 -16.39 -3.17 21.74
N ARG A 304 -15.26 -2.46 21.47
CA ARG A 304 -15.19 -1.40 20.46
C ARG A 304 -15.39 -1.93 19.05
N ALA A 305 -14.71 -3.03 18.71
CA ALA A 305 -14.87 -3.70 17.43
C ALA A 305 -16.33 -4.18 17.20
N ALA A 306 -16.99 -4.68 18.24
CA ALA A 306 -18.41 -5.07 18.19
C ALA A 306 -19.34 -3.86 17.95
N LEU A 307 -19.07 -2.71 18.58
CA LEU A 307 -19.84 -1.48 18.34
C LEU A 307 -19.65 -0.93 16.93
N ILE A 308 -18.44 -1.01 16.38
CA ILE A 308 -18.16 -0.61 14.99
C ILE A 308 -18.95 -1.50 14.02
N ASP A 309 -19.01 -2.82 14.30
CA ASP A 309 -19.80 -3.78 13.50
C ASP A 309 -21.32 -3.51 13.66
N GLU A 310 -21.82 -3.30 14.90
CA GLU A 310 -23.22 -2.95 15.19
C GLU A 310 -23.65 -1.64 14.49
N ALA A 311 -22.77 -0.64 14.42
CA ALA A 311 -22.99 0.62 13.71
C ALA A 311 -22.86 0.50 12.18
N GLY A 312 -22.52 -0.68 11.64
CA GLY A 312 -22.44 -0.95 10.21
C GLY A 312 -21.11 -0.59 9.56
N GLY A 313 -20.10 -0.14 10.32
CA GLY A 313 -18.81 0.29 9.78
C GLY A 313 -18.06 -0.83 9.03
N ARG A 314 -18.15 -2.06 9.55
CA ARG A 314 -17.57 -3.26 8.90
C ARG A 314 -18.19 -3.55 7.55
N GLU A 315 -19.52 -3.57 7.46
CA GLU A 315 -20.23 -3.86 6.21
C GLU A 315 -20.04 -2.76 5.19
N TRP A 316 -20.09 -1.51 5.63
CA TRP A 316 -19.84 -0.35 4.77
C TRP A 316 -18.46 -0.42 4.14
N THR A 317 -17.41 -0.66 4.94
CA THR A 317 -16.04 -0.77 4.44
C THR A 317 -15.85 -1.95 3.48
N ALA A 318 -16.48 -3.09 3.76
CA ALA A 318 -16.46 -4.23 2.85
C ALA A 318 -17.20 -3.94 1.53
N ALA A 319 -18.29 -3.18 1.56
CA ALA A 319 -18.99 -2.73 0.35
C ALA A 319 -18.16 -1.72 -0.44
N GLU A 320 -17.48 -0.81 0.25
CA GLU A 320 -16.56 0.14 -0.36
C GLU A 320 -15.38 -0.55 -1.05
N ALA A 321 -14.74 -1.52 -0.41
CA ALA A 321 -13.69 -2.33 -1.04
C ALA A 321 -14.17 -2.99 -2.35
N ARG A 322 -15.39 -3.54 -2.35
CA ARG A 322 -15.99 -4.12 -3.58
C ARG A 322 -16.26 -3.06 -4.64
N ARG A 323 -16.78 -1.89 -4.26
CA ARG A 323 -17.06 -0.78 -5.17
C ARG A 323 -15.79 -0.30 -5.84
N GLN A 324 -14.73 -0.09 -5.07
CA GLN A 324 -13.43 0.34 -5.58
C GLN A 324 -12.79 -0.71 -6.51
N HIS A 325 -12.90 -1.99 -6.17
CA HIS A 325 -12.46 -3.10 -7.03
C HIS A 325 -13.18 -3.11 -8.38
N VAL A 326 -14.51 -2.98 -8.39
CA VAL A 326 -15.30 -2.93 -9.64
C VAL A 326 -14.87 -1.73 -10.47
N THR A 327 -14.75 -0.55 -9.87
CA THR A 327 -14.33 0.66 -10.57
C THR A 327 -12.91 0.54 -11.14
N ALA A 328 -12.00 -0.14 -10.45
CA ALA A 328 -10.67 -0.44 -10.97
C ALA A 328 -10.75 -1.30 -12.25
N ILE A 329 -11.52 -2.37 -12.23
CA ILE A 329 -11.67 -3.25 -13.40
C ILE A 329 -12.33 -2.50 -14.57
N GLU A 330 -13.41 -1.76 -14.33
CA GLU A 330 -14.09 -0.97 -15.36
C GLU A 330 -13.16 0.06 -16.02
N ALA A 331 -12.20 0.64 -15.29
CA ALA A 331 -11.22 1.54 -15.88
C ALA A 331 -10.42 0.88 -17.01
N LEU A 332 -10.14 -0.42 -16.92
CA LEU A 332 -9.39 -1.16 -17.95
C LEU A 332 -10.15 -1.24 -19.29
N ASP A 333 -11.48 -1.12 -19.28
CA ASP A 333 -12.29 -1.22 -20.51
C ASP A 333 -12.05 -0.06 -21.48
N ALA A 334 -11.52 1.05 -20.99
CA ALA A 334 -11.18 2.22 -21.81
C ALA A 334 -9.80 2.13 -22.48
N ILE A 335 -9.04 1.05 -22.26
CA ILE A 335 -7.70 0.83 -22.82
C ILE A 335 -7.75 -0.32 -23.83
N ASP A 336 -7.22 -0.06 -25.03
CA ASP A 336 -6.94 -1.12 -25.99
C ASP A 336 -5.64 -1.85 -25.58
N MET A 337 -5.78 -3.07 -25.11
CA MET A 337 -4.65 -3.90 -24.68
C MET A 337 -4.93 -5.39 -25.00
N PRO A 338 -3.88 -6.23 -25.12
CA PRO A 338 -4.08 -7.67 -25.32
C PRO A 338 -4.91 -8.29 -24.19
N ASP A 339 -5.87 -9.16 -24.55
CA ASP A 339 -6.74 -9.87 -23.60
C ASP A 339 -5.99 -10.55 -22.45
N ALA A 340 -4.81 -11.11 -22.73
CA ALA A 340 -3.97 -11.77 -21.74
C ALA A 340 -3.40 -10.78 -20.71
N VAL A 341 -3.09 -9.54 -21.14
CA VAL A 341 -2.61 -8.47 -20.24
C VAL A 341 -3.76 -8.00 -19.36
N ARG A 342 -4.94 -7.74 -19.95
CA ARG A 342 -6.16 -7.39 -19.21
C ARG A 342 -6.50 -8.44 -18.15
N ALA A 343 -6.45 -9.71 -18.49
CA ALA A 343 -6.73 -10.80 -17.56
C ALA A 343 -5.77 -10.82 -16.37
N ARG A 344 -4.50 -10.45 -16.56
CA ARG A 344 -3.50 -10.35 -15.48
C ARG A 344 -3.77 -9.17 -14.55
N PHE A 345 -4.15 -7.99 -15.07
CA PHE A 345 -4.58 -6.86 -14.27
C PHE A 345 -5.82 -7.20 -13.42
N THR A 346 -6.82 -7.84 -14.05
CA THR A 346 -8.03 -8.31 -13.33
C THR A 346 -7.67 -9.29 -12.22
N ALA A 347 -6.80 -10.25 -12.49
CA ALA A 347 -6.38 -11.24 -11.50
C ALA A 347 -5.61 -10.60 -10.31
N LEU A 348 -4.79 -9.57 -10.56
CA LEU A 348 -4.14 -8.81 -9.49
C LEU A 348 -5.15 -8.03 -8.65
N ALA A 349 -6.19 -7.45 -9.28
CA ALA A 349 -7.26 -6.76 -8.56
C ALA A 349 -8.06 -7.74 -7.68
N ASP A 350 -8.42 -8.91 -8.23
CA ASP A 350 -9.11 -9.96 -7.48
C ASP A 350 -8.28 -10.43 -6.28
N PHE A 351 -6.96 -10.62 -6.47
CA PHE A 351 -6.04 -11.02 -5.41
C PHE A 351 -6.02 -10.02 -4.25
N VAL A 352 -6.09 -8.73 -4.54
CA VAL A 352 -6.07 -7.66 -3.53
C VAL A 352 -7.30 -7.73 -2.64
N VAL A 353 -8.50 -7.98 -3.20
CA VAL A 353 -9.77 -7.96 -2.45
C VAL A 353 -10.05 -9.29 -1.74
N VAL A 354 -9.55 -10.42 -2.26
CA VAL A 354 -9.78 -11.76 -1.67
C VAL A 354 -8.80 -12.06 -0.52
N ARG A 355 -7.92 -11.14 -0.16
CA ARG A 355 -6.95 -11.31 0.91
C ARG A 355 -7.59 -11.78 2.21
N LYS A 356 -7.12 -12.92 2.69
CA LYS A 356 -7.35 -13.41 4.06
C LYS A 356 -6.15 -13.20 4.98
N ARG A 357 -5.05 -12.62 4.44
CA ARG A 357 -3.75 -12.50 5.12
C ARG A 357 -3.06 -11.21 4.74
#